data_fdac87630f5f9c26a339756ef28a261e
#
_entry.id   fdac87630f5f9c26a339756ef28a261e
#
_cell.length_a   1.000
_cell.length_b   1.000
_cell.length_c   1.000
_cell.angle_alpha   90.00
_cell.angle_beta   90.00
_cell.angle_gamma   90.00
#
_symmetry.space_group_name_H-M   'P 1'
#
loop_
_entity.id
_entity.type
_entity.pdbx_description
1 polymer ?
#
loop_
_entity_poly.entity_id
_entity_poly.type
_entity_poly.pdbx_seq_one_letter_code
_entity_poly.pdbx_strand_id
1 'polypeptide(L)'
;GDTLESLLRVPTNNNPGADLDGLIELKAKGAKTLDTLFTLRPCFEGTEVAEFEPNDRSRVSAFARLYGYDSDKHPNSSSLYITIGSADYPQNNQGFFLEVDEGNSKVSLMKKKALTGKIIETAYWKFEDLKKQLYEKHPSTLWFKASTRTENGIVQFKYTDIEFSRAPQFMTFLSLIKTGIITYDWRGYTSKSGKYTGKNHGNAWRIKPAAKSELFG
;
A
#
# COMPACT_ATOMS: atom_id res chain seq x y z
N GLY A 1 2.66 15.29 4.14
CA GLY A 1 1.89 14.91 5.31
C GLY A 1 2.14 15.87 6.44
N ASP A 2 2.95 15.50 7.40
CA ASP A 2 3.12 16.15 8.72
C ASP A 2 3.23 17.69 8.68
N THR A 3 3.95 18.28 7.71
CA THR A 3 4.08 19.74 7.59
C THR A 3 2.76 20.42 7.23
N LEU A 4 1.97 19.83 6.33
CA LEU A 4 0.65 20.35 5.97
C LEU A 4 -0.33 20.20 7.13
N GLU A 5 -0.37 19.05 7.75
CA GLU A 5 -1.22 18.76 8.90
C GLU A 5 -0.91 19.72 10.05
N SER A 6 0.39 19.95 10.35
CA SER A 6 0.82 20.92 11.36
C SER A 6 0.37 22.36 11.03
N LEU A 7 0.48 22.79 9.75
CA LEU A 7 0.02 24.11 9.31
C LEU A 7 -1.49 24.28 9.46
N LEU A 8 -2.24 23.23 9.22
CA LEU A 8 -3.70 23.19 9.37
C LEU A 8 -4.15 22.88 10.80
N ARG A 9 -3.21 22.73 11.73
CA ARG A 9 -3.45 22.38 13.14
C ARG A 9 -4.20 21.04 13.31
N VAL A 10 -3.98 20.12 12.38
CA VAL A 10 -4.49 18.74 12.49
C VAL A 10 -3.58 18.00 13.46
N PRO A 11 -4.11 17.39 14.54
CA PRO A 11 -3.31 16.60 15.47
C PRO A 11 -2.73 15.37 14.77
N THR A 12 -1.44 15.11 14.98
CA THR A 12 -0.84 13.84 14.54
C THR A 12 -1.50 12.69 15.28
N ASN A 13 -2.14 11.80 14.55
CA ASN A 13 -2.79 10.62 15.11
C ASN A 13 -2.57 9.40 14.21
N ASN A 14 -2.84 8.20 14.75
CA ASN A 14 -2.81 6.94 14.02
C ASN A 14 -4.23 6.47 13.64
N ASN A 15 -5.17 7.39 13.50
CA ASN A 15 -6.53 7.06 13.11
C ASN A 15 -6.55 6.52 11.66
N PRO A 16 -7.18 5.39 11.38
CA PRO A 16 -7.33 4.87 10.03
C PRO A 16 -8.28 5.71 9.13
N GLY A 17 -9.13 6.56 9.73
CA GLY A 17 -10.05 7.44 9.03
C GLY A 17 -9.38 8.66 8.39
N ALA A 18 -10.19 9.54 7.78
CA ALA A 18 -9.75 10.78 7.17
C ALA A 18 -9.29 11.81 8.22
N ASP A 19 -8.37 12.72 7.83
CA ASP A 19 -7.60 13.57 8.73
C ASP A 19 -8.44 14.66 9.43
N LEU A 20 -9.41 15.26 8.74
CA LEU A 20 -10.29 16.30 9.27
C LEU A 20 -11.64 15.68 9.67
N ASP A 21 -11.86 15.49 10.94
CA ASP A 21 -13.12 14.99 11.56
C ASP A 21 -13.68 13.72 10.93
N GLY A 22 -12.81 12.90 10.29
CA GLY A 22 -13.23 11.71 9.56
C GLY A 22 -13.96 12.02 8.24
N LEU A 23 -13.98 13.27 7.78
CA LEU A 23 -14.73 13.70 6.60
C LEU A 23 -13.85 14.09 5.41
N ILE A 24 -12.65 14.60 5.66
CA ILE A 24 -11.76 15.08 4.61
C ILE A 24 -10.34 14.53 4.85
N GLU A 25 -9.84 13.80 3.89
CA GLU A 25 -8.44 13.37 3.84
C GLU A 25 -7.55 14.46 3.25
N LEU A 26 -6.37 14.66 3.81
CA LEU A 26 -5.36 15.59 3.34
C LEU A 26 -4.22 14.86 2.66
N LYS A 27 -3.96 15.15 1.41
CA LYS A 27 -2.84 14.58 0.65
C LYS A 27 -1.95 15.70 0.12
N ALA A 28 -0.68 15.72 0.53
CA ALA A 28 0.31 16.67 0.02
C ALA A 28 1.49 15.92 -0.58
N LYS A 29 1.86 16.25 -1.80
CA LYS A 29 3.01 15.63 -2.46
C LYS A 29 3.60 16.40 -3.63
N GLY A 30 4.81 16.01 -4.03
CA GLY A 30 5.44 16.40 -5.29
C GLY A 30 4.91 15.58 -6.48
N ALA A 31 5.07 16.09 -7.69
CA ALA A 31 4.38 15.67 -8.92
C ALA A 31 4.67 14.26 -9.45
N LYS A 32 5.66 13.52 -8.95
CA LYS A 32 6.20 12.33 -9.63
C LYS A 32 6.09 11.00 -8.87
N THR A 33 5.52 10.95 -7.68
CA THR A 33 5.43 9.72 -6.89
C THR A 33 4.01 9.15 -6.90
N LEU A 34 3.88 7.83 -6.70
CA LEU A 34 2.57 7.20 -6.53
C LEU A 34 1.85 7.77 -5.32
N ASP A 35 0.54 8.00 -5.44
CA ASP A 35 -0.31 8.39 -4.33
C ASP A 35 -0.61 7.18 -3.43
N THR A 36 -0.41 7.31 -2.13
CA THR A 36 -0.90 6.33 -1.17
C THR A 36 -2.39 6.54 -0.96
N LEU A 37 -3.19 5.53 -1.26
CA LEU A 37 -4.60 5.53 -0.96
C LEU A 37 -4.82 5.23 0.53
N PHE A 38 -4.46 4.02 0.93
CA PHE A 38 -4.58 3.58 2.32
C PHE A 38 -3.63 2.42 2.60
N THR A 39 -3.49 2.08 3.88
CA THR A 39 -2.82 0.87 4.35
C THR A 39 -3.88 -0.12 4.81
N LEU A 40 -3.73 -1.37 4.42
CA LEU A 40 -4.58 -2.46 4.90
C LEU A 40 -3.77 -3.74 4.95
N ARG A 41 -3.78 -4.38 6.11
CA ARG A 41 -3.14 -5.68 6.30
C ARG A 41 -3.91 -6.75 5.52
N PRO A 42 -3.24 -7.67 4.80
CA PRO A 42 -3.91 -8.80 4.17
C PRO A 42 -4.34 -9.87 5.18
N CYS A 43 -5.30 -10.69 4.77
CA CYS A 43 -5.62 -11.99 5.36
C CYS A 43 -4.66 -13.06 4.87
N PHE A 44 -4.39 -14.07 5.69
CA PHE A 44 -3.46 -15.17 5.38
C PHE A 44 -4.06 -16.55 5.59
N GLU A 45 -5.31 -16.67 6.02
CA GLU A 45 -5.99 -17.95 6.27
C GLU A 45 -5.98 -18.83 5.01
N GLY A 46 -5.62 -20.10 5.18
CA GLY A 46 -5.54 -21.06 4.09
C GLY A 46 -4.31 -20.91 3.18
N THR A 47 -3.33 -20.11 3.55
CA THR A 47 -2.09 -19.90 2.78
C THR A 47 -0.87 -20.52 3.44
N GLU A 48 0.20 -20.75 2.67
CA GLU A 48 1.49 -21.21 3.19
C GLU A 48 2.03 -20.34 4.34
N VAL A 49 1.67 -19.05 4.36
CA VAL A 49 2.10 -18.13 5.43
C VAL A 49 1.43 -18.48 6.75
N ALA A 50 0.15 -18.82 6.73
CA ALA A 50 -0.56 -19.24 7.93
C ALA A 50 -0.07 -20.59 8.47
N GLU A 51 0.33 -21.51 7.58
CA GLU A 51 0.95 -22.77 7.94
C GLU A 51 2.35 -22.56 8.55
N PHE A 52 3.15 -21.67 7.96
CA PHE A 52 4.48 -21.32 8.44
C PHE A 52 4.47 -20.58 9.77
N GLU A 53 3.49 -19.67 9.97
CA GLU A 53 3.34 -18.84 11.18
C GLU A 53 1.92 -18.92 11.72
N PRO A 54 1.67 -19.77 12.75
CA PRO A 54 0.36 -19.89 13.38
C PRO A 54 -0.12 -18.59 14.06
N ASN A 55 0.80 -17.78 14.59
CA ASN A 55 0.46 -16.52 15.24
C ASN A 55 0.12 -15.46 14.19
N ASP A 56 -1.17 -15.14 14.08
CA ASP A 56 -1.68 -14.19 13.10
C ASP A 56 -0.97 -12.83 13.15
N ARG A 57 -0.68 -12.29 14.33
CA ARG A 57 0.00 -10.98 14.48
C ARG A 57 1.38 -10.93 13.85
N SER A 58 2.05 -12.07 13.72
CA SER A 58 3.41 -12.19 13.17
C SER A 58 3.44 -12.46 11.66
N ARG A 59 2.31 -12.79 11.02
CA ARG A 59 2.25 -13.24 9.62
C ARG A 59 2.76 -12.23 8.61
N VAL A 60 2.61 -10.92 8.85
CA VAL A 60 3.19 -9.89 7.97
C VAL A 60 4.72 -9.98 7.96
N SER A 61 5.33 -10.20 9.12
CA SER A 61 6.78 -10.40 9.21
C SER A 61 7.20 -11.77 8.67
N ALA A 62 6.40 -12.81 8.95
CA ALA A 62 6.59 -14.14 8.39
C ALA A 62 6.56 -14.16 6.86
N PHE A 63 5.68 -13.39 6.24
CA PHE A 63 5.63 -13.20 4.79
C PHE A 63 6.95 -12.65 4.25
N ALA A 64 7.49 -11.59 4.87
CA ALA A 64 8.78 -11.04 4.48
C ALA A 64 9.93 -12.03 4.70
N ARG A 65 9.87 -12.88 5.74
CA ARG A 65 10.86 -13.94 5.99
C ARG A 65 10.80 -15.04 4.94
N LEU A 66 9.60 -15.43 4.52
CA LEU A 66 9.37 -16.52 3.59
C LEU A 66 9.73 -16.14 2.14
N TYR A 67 9.42 -14.92 1.75
CA TYR A 67 9.47 -14.47 0.36
C TYR A 67 10.44 -13.33 0.10
N GLY A 68 11.12 -12.84 1.13
CA GLY A 68 12.07 -11.74 0.99
C GLY A 68 13.40 -12.18 0.37
N TYR A 69 14.24 -11.22 0.16
CA TYR A 69 15.57 -11.34 -0.43
C TYR A 69 16.63 -10.76 0.50
N ASP A 70 17.89 -11.11 0.25
CA ASP A 70 19.04 -10.56 0.95
C ASP A 70 19.34 -9.14 0.45
N SER A 71 19.66 -8.25 1.37
CA SER A 71 19.97 -6.86 1.06
C SER A 71 21.12 -6.35 1.94
N ASP A 72 22.09 -5.68 1.34
CA ASP A 72 23.21 -5.05 2.05
C ASP A 72 22.74 -3.96 3.02
N LYS A 73 21.54 -3.39 2.79
CA LYS A 73 20.94 -2.39 3.70
C LYS A 73 20.47 -2.99 5.01
N HIS A 74 20.17 -4.29 5.03
CA HIS A 74 19.68 -5.01 6.19
C HIS A 74 20.37 -6.37 6.28
N PRO A 75 21.68 -6.40 6.59
CA PRO A 75 22.42 -7.65 6.71
C PRO A 75 21.78 -8.54 7.80
N ASN A 76 21.77 -9.83 7.59
CA ASN A 76 21.11 -10.84 8.46
C ASN A 76 19.59 -10.77 8.55
N SER A 77 18.96 -9.97 7.67
CA SER A 77 17.50 -9.88 7.57
C SER A 77 17.01 -10.32 6.19
N SER A 78 15.78 -10.76 6.14
CA SER A 78 15.02 -10.96 4.91
C SER A 78 14.29 -9.65 4.60
N SER A 79 14.61 -9.02 3.47
CA SER A 79 14.03 -7.75 3.03
C SER A 79 12.98 -8.00 1.97
N LEU A 80 11.88 -7.25 2.03
CA LEU A 80 10.85 -7.29 1.01
C LEU A 80 10.37 -5.86 0.70
N TYR A 81 10.87 -5.31 -0.39
CA TYR A 81 10.52 -3.98 -0.90
C TYR A 81 10.14 -4.12 -2.35
N ILE A 82 8.86 -4.34 -2.61
CA ILE A 82 8.32 -4.60 -3.94
C ILE A 82 7.02 -3.82 -4.16
N THR A 83 6.81 -3.39 -5.40
CA THR A 83 5.52 -2.88 -5.88
C THR A 83 4.87 -3.98 -6.71
N ILE A 84 3.66 -4.37 -6.35
CA ILE A 84 2.92 -5.48 -6.93
C ILE A 84 1.72 -4.91 -7.67
N GLY A 85 1.60 -5.24 -8.95
CA GLY A 85 0.46 -4.89 -9.80
C GLY A 85 -0.24 -6.13 -10.34
N SER A 86 -0.98 -5.98 -11.44
CA SER A 86 -1.61 -7.11 -12.16
C SER A 86 -0.55 -8.05 -12.76
N ALA A 87 -0.97 -9.20 -13.29
CA ALA A 87 -0.09 -10.20 -13.86
C ALA A 87 0.84 -9.64 -14.96
N ASP A 88 0.37 -8.65 -15.70
CA ASP A 88 1.12 -7.98 -16.78
C ASP A 88 1.95 -6.77 -16.28
N TYR A 89 2.02 -6.53 -14.99
CA TYR A 89 2.76 -5.40 -14.43
C TYR A 89 4.27 -5.61 -14.53
N PRO A 90 5.01 -4.77 -15.27
CA PRO A 90 6.38 -5.07 -15.67
C PRO A 90 7.43 -5.08 -14.56
N GLN A 91 7.11 -4.55 -13.38
CA GLN A 91 8.05 -4.48 -12.24
C GLN A 91 7.97 -5.69 -11.31
N ASN A 92 7.17 -6.69 -11.64
CA ASN A 92 6.95 -7.85 -10.78
C ASN A 92 8.02 -8.94 -10.96
N ASN A 93 9.27 -8.62 -10.65
CA ASN A 93 10.42 -9.53 -10.80
C ASN A 93 10.47 -10.65 -9.75
N GLN A 94 9.65 -10.60 -8.68
CA GLN A 94 9.58 -11.63 -7.64
C GLN A 94 8.49 -12.68 -7.91
N GLY A 95 7.81 -12.59 -9.04
CA GLY A 95 6.73 -13.48 -9.43
C GLY A 95 5.40 -13.24 -8.69
N PHE A 96 5.26 -12.11 -7.98
CA PHE A 96 4.00 -11.70 -7.36
C PHE A 96 3.13 -10.92 -8.34
N PHE A 97 1.82 -11.08 -8.22
CA PHE A 97 0.84 -10.27 -8.92
C PHE A 97 -0.49 -10.24 -8.16
N LEU A 98 -1.30 -9.23 -8.43
CA LEU A 98 -2.65 -9.09 -7.88
C LEU A 98 -3.65 -9.69 -8.86
N GLU A 99 -4.61 -10.44 -8.32
CA GLU A 99 -5.75 -10.99 -9.04
C GLU A 99 -7.05 -10.57 -8.37
N VAL A 100 -7.97 -10.01 -9.14
CA VAL A 100 -9.30 -9.65 -8.65
C VAL A 100 -10.22 -10.84 -8.88
N ASP A 101 -10.54 -11.54 -7.80
CA ASP A 101 -11.43 -12.70 -7.78
C ASP A 101 -12.85 -12.26 -7.40
N GLU A 102 -13.65 -11.93 -8.41
CA GLU A 102 -15.04 -11.49 -8.21
C GLU A 102 -15.93 -12.61 -7.66
N GLY A 103 -15.66 -13.86 -8.03
CA GLY A 103 -16.44 -15.02 -7.57
C GLY A 103 -16.34 -15.24 -6.08
N ASN A 104 -15.18 -14.99 -5.49
CA ASN A 104 -14.93 -15.10 -4.05
C ASN A 104 -14.90 -13.74 -3.33
N SER A 105 -15.23 -12.64 -4.02
CA SER A 105 -15.28 -11.29 -3.47
C SER A 105 -13.99 -10.88 -2.75
N LYS A 106 -12.84 -11.12 -3.38
CA LYS A 106 -11.52 -10.81 -2.83
C LYS A 106 -10.53 -10.32 -3.89
N VAL A 107 -9.47 -9.64 -3.45
CA VAL A 107 -8.25 -9.42 -4.22
C VAL A 107 -7.18 -10.34 -3.65
N SER A 108 -6.65 -11.22 -4.47
CA SER A 108 -5.63 -12.19 -4.09
C SER A 108 -4.24 -11.70 -4.44
N LEU A 109 -3.29 -11.93 -3.55
CA LEU A 109 -1.87 -11.80 -3.80
C LEU A 109 -1.32 -13.14 -4.24
N MET A 110 -1.15 -13.28 -5.53
CA MET A 110 -0.66 -14.51 -6.16
C MET A 110 0.86 -14.49 -6.29
N LYS A 111 1.47 -15.67 -6.27
CA LYS A 111 2.89 -15.86 -6.52
C LYS A 111 3.13 -17.03 -7.47
N LYS A 112 3.86 -16.77 -8.54
CA LYS A 112 4.40 -17.80 -9.42
C LYS A 112 5.73 -18.31 -8.83
N LYS A 113 5.79 -19.57 -8.42
CA LYS A 113 7.01 -20.21 -7.92
C LYS A 113 8.02 -20.41 -9.06
N ALA A 114 9.21 -19.84 -8.95
CA ALA A 114 10.21 -19.85 -10.03
C ALA A 114 10.61 -21.27 -10.47
N LEU A 115 10.79 -22.19 -9.54
CA LEU A 115 11.25 -23.56 -9.84
C LEU A 115 10.18 -24.44 -10.49
N THR A 116 8.92 -24.28 -10.13
CA THR A 116 7.85 -25.20 -10.56
C THR A 116 6.87 -24.55 -11.53
N GLY A 117 6.88 -23.24 -11.67
CA GLY A 117 5.86 -22.47 -12.39
C GLY A 117 4.49 -22.48 -11.72
N LYS A 118 4.31 -23.19 -10.58
CA LYS A 118 3.04 -23.24 -9.87
C LYS A 118 2.64 -21.87 -9.35
N ILE A 119 1.39 -21.51 -9.57
CA ILE A 119 0.80 -20.29 -9.02
C ILE A 119 0.07 -20.64 -7.74
N ILE A 120 0.32 -19.88 -6.68
CA ILE A 120 -0.29 -20.04 -5.36
C ILE A 120 -0.81 -18.70 -4.85
N GLU A 121 -1.89 -18.73 -4.07
CA GLU A 121 -2.32 -17.59 -3.28
C GLU A 121 -1.45 -17.50 -2.01
N THR A 122 -0.90 -16.32 -1.75
CA THR A 122 -0.01 -16.08 -0.60
C THR A 122 -0.63 -15.20 0.47
N ALA A 123 -1.61 -14.38 0.08
CA ALA A 123 -2.40 -13.51 0.94
C ALA A 123 -3.61 -13.00 0.15
N TYR A 124 -4.59 -12.42 0.83
CA TYR A 124 -5.75 -11.80 0.15
C TYR A 124 -6.39 -10.69 0.99
N TRP A 125 -7.24 -9.90 0.35
CA TRP A 125 -8.10 -8.90 1.00
C TRP A 125 -9.53 -9.12 0.54
N LYS A 126 -10.46 -9.17 1.47
CA LYS A 126 -11.89 -9.23 1.15
C LYS A 126 -12.36 -7.90 0.57
N PHE A 127 -13.30 -7.94 -0.36
CA PHE A 127 -13.87 -6.71 -0.95
C PHE A 127 -14.52 -5.82 0.10
N GLU A 128 -15.17 -6.40 1.11
CA GLU A 128 -15.80 -5.63 2.19
C GLU A 128 -14.77 -4.79 2.96
N ASP A 129 -13.60 -5.37 3.29
CA ASP A 129 -12.54 -4.69 4.03
C ASP A 129 -11.88 -3.60 3.17
N LEU A 130 -11.61 -3.91 1.90
CA LEU A 130 -11.07 -2.94 0.94
C LEU A 130 -12.00 -1.76 0.74
N LYS A 131 -13.29 -2.04 0.54
CA LYS A 131 -14.34 -1.03 0.33
C LYS A 131 -14.48 -0.15 1.57
N LYS A 132 -14.57 -0.76 2.75
CA LYS A 132 -14.65 -0.06 4.03
C LYS A 132 -13.47 0.88 4.21
N GLN A 133 -12.23 0.37 4.10
CA GLN A 133 -11.03 1.16 4.31
C GLN A 133 -10.88 2.28 3.26
N LEU A 134 -11.23 2.02 2.00
CA LEU A 134 -11.20 3.02 0.93
C LEU A 134 -12.15 4.19 1.24
N TYR A 135 -13.37 3.91 1.67
CA TYR A 135 -14.37 4.95 1.95
C TYR A 135 -14.13 5.66 3.29
N GLU A 136 -13.65 4.96 4.32
CA GLU A 136 -13.29 5.57 5.60
C GLU A 136 -12.10 6.54 5.44
N LYS A 137 -11.13 6.18 4.57
CA LYS A 137 -9.97 7.03 4.32
C LYS A 137 -10.25 8.18 3.35
N HIS A 138 -11.17 8.00 2.42
CA HIS A 138 -11.46 8.97 1.36
C HIS A 138 -12.96 9.29 1.25
N PRO A 139 -13.65 9.74 2.30
CA PRO A 139 -15.03 10.23 2.14
C PRO A 139 -15.07 11.46 1.26
N SER A 140 -14.06 12.34 1.39
CA SER A 140 -13.63 13.35 0.43
C SER A 140 -12.14 13.61 0.62
N THR A 141 -11.45 14.16 -0.37
CA THR A 141 -10.00 14.38 -0.29
C THR A 141 -9.60 15.73 -0.86
N LEU A 142 -8.73 16.44 -0.14
CA LEU A 142 -8.03 17.62 -0.61
C LEU A 142 -6.60 17.23 -1.01
N TRP A 143 -6.28 17.42 -2.26
CA TRP A 143 -4.97 17.13 -2.84
C TRP A 143 -4.18 18.42 -2.97
N PHE A 144 -3.09 18.53 -2.23
CA PHE A 144 -2.19 19.69 -2.26
C PHE A 144 -0.96 19.34 -3.11
N LYS A 145 -0.72 20.14 -4.14
CA LYS A 145 0.51 20.07 -4.90
C LYS A 145 1.59 20.89 -4.20
N ALA A 146 2.72 20.26 -3.90
CA ALA A 146 3.82 20.90 -3.21
C ALA A 146 5.08 20.91 -4.08
N SER A 147 5.76 22.06 -4.14
CA SER A 147 7.14 22.16 -4.57
C SER A 147 8.06 22.30 -3.36
N THR A 148 9.31 21.88 -3.50
CA THR A 148 10.31 21.96 -2.44
C THR A 148 11.49 22.78 -2.90
N ARG A 149 12.08 23.57 -1.99
CA ARG A 149 13.41 24.14 -2.14
C ARG A 149 14.20 23.92 -0.85
N THR A 150 15.50 23.81 -0.97
CA THR A 150 16.41 23.76 0.18
C THR A 150 17.16 25.08 0.25
N GLU A 151 17.09 25.73 1.40
CA GLU A 151 17.78 26.99 1.67
C GLU A 151 18.50 26.85 3.04
N ASN A 152 19.80 27.07 3.08
CA ASN A 152 20.63 26.92 4.29
C ASN A 152 20.45 25.56 4.99
N GLY A 153 20.30 24.47 4.22
CA GLY A 153 20.08 23.11 4.76
C GLY A 153 18.63 22.85 5.25
N ILE A 154 17.76 23.83 5.19
CA ILE A 154 16.34 23.71 5.59
C ILE A 154 15.50 23.45 4.37
N VAL A 155 14.71 22.37 4.40
CA VAL A 155 13.73 22.05 3.34
C VAL A 155 12.46 22.87 3.57
N GLN A 156 12.10 23.68 2.58
CA GLN A 156 10.88 24.49 2.58
C GLN A 156 9.89 23.91 1.57
N PHE A 157 8.60 23.95 1.91
CA PHE A 157 7.51 23.50 1.05
C PHE A 157 6.68 24.69 0.60
N LYS A 158 6.35 24.75 -0.68
CA LYS A 158 5.38 25.70 -1.25
C LYS A 158 4.21 24.92 -1.81
N TYR A 159 3.02 25.12 -1.25
CA TYR A 159 1.77 24.57 -1.76
C TYR A 159 1.23 25.49 -2.85
N THR A 160 0.98 24.96 -4.05
CA THR A 160 0.67 25.76 -5.25
C THR A 160 -0.75 25.56 -5.76
N ASP A 161 -1.28 24.36 -5.63
CA ASP A 161 -2.61 23.99 -6.13
C ASP A 161 -3.34 23.14 -5.10
N ILE A 162 -4.66 23.22 -5.11
CA ILE A 162 -5.54 22.39 -4.30
C ILE A 162 -6.63 21.83 -5.22
N GLU A 163 -6.75 20.52 -5.24
CA GLU A 163 -7.80 19.80 -5.94
C GLU A 163 -8.72 19.15 -4.91
N PHE A 164 -10.02 19.22 -5.11
CA PHE A 164 -11.00 18.51 -4.30
C PHE A 164 -11.51 17.29 -5.06
N SER A 165 -11.64 16.17 -4.39
CA SER A 165 -12.32 14.99 -4.92
C SER A 165 -13.35 14.43 -3.93
N ARG A 166 -14.43 13.87 -4.46
CA ARG A 166 -15.45 13.13 -3.71
C ARG A 166 -14.96 11.72 -3.38
N ALA A 167 -15.80 10.95 -2.73
CA ALA A 167 -15.51 9.55 -2.44
C ALA A 167 -15.22 8.76 -3.73
N PRO A 168 -14.22 7.85 -3.69
CA PRO A 168 -13.87 7.02 -4.83
C PRO A 168 -14.97 5.99 -5.14
N GLN A 169 -14.92 5.41 -6.36
CA GLN A 169 -15.83 4.33 -6.74
C GLN A 169 -15.14 2.97 -6.57
N PHE A 170 -15.72 2.09 -5.76
CA PHE A 170 -15.10 0.80 -5.46
C PHE A 170 -14.93 -0.11 -6.68
N MET A 171 -15.92 -0.14 -7.60
CA MET A 171 -15.80 -0.94 -8.83
C MET A 171 -14.70 -0.42 -9.74
N THR A 172 -14.51 0.90 -9.79
CA THR A 172 -13.38 1.53 -10.51
C THR A 172 -12.05 1.16 -9.83
N PHE A 173 -11.99 1.16 -8.49
CA PHE A 173 -10.80 0.70 -7.75
C PHE A 173 -10.40 -0.73 -8.17
N LEU A 174 -11.34 -1.67 -8.23
CA LEU A 174 -11.08 -3.03 -8.68
C LEU A 174 -10.62 -3.09 -10.16
N SER A 175 -11.24 -2.31 -11.03
CA SER A 175 -10.83 -2.23 -12.44
C SER A 175 -9.40 -1.70 -12.60
N LEU A 176 -9.03 -0.70 -11.83
CA LEU A 176 -7.68 -0.13 -11.84
C LEU A 176 -6.61 -1.08 -11.26
N ILE A 177 -6.99 -2.00 -10.37
CA ILE A 177 -6.10 -3.11 -9.95
C ILE A 177 -5.86 -4.05 -11.13
N LYS A 178 -6.92 -4.46 -11.84
CA LYS A 178 -6.82 -5.38 -13.00
C LYS A 178 -5.88 -4.83 -14.09
N THR A 179 -5.83 -3.52 -14.27
CA THR A 179 -4.98 -2.85 -15.27
C THR A 179 -3.59 -2.46 -14.75
N GLY A 180 -3.26 -2.74 -13.48
CA GLY A 180 -1.97 -2.40 -12.87
C GLY A 180 -1.76 -0.89 -12.65
N ILE A 181 -2.82 -0.10 -12.67
CA ILE A 181 -2.82 1.33 -12.32
C ILE A 181 -2.81 1.50 -10.82
N ILE A 182 -3.60 0.70 -10.11
CA ILE A 182 -3.51 0.55 -8.67
C ILE A 182 -2.63 -0.64 -8.34
N THR A 183 -1.69 -0.44 -7.43
CA THR A 183 -0.69 -1.41 -7.01
C THR A 183 -0.65 -1.51 -5.49
N TYR A 184 -0.02 -2.57 -4.99
CA TYR A 184 0.24 -2.76 -3.57
C TYR A 184 1.73 -2.77 -3.31
N ASP A 185 2.21 -1.92 -2.41
CA ASP A 185 3.59 -1.90 -1.97
C ASP A 185 3.76 -2.75 -0.72
N TRP A 186 4.65 -3.72 -0.80
CA TRP A 186 5.17 -4.39 0.39
C TRP A 186 6.50 -3.76 0.77
N ARG A 187 6.63 -3.28 2.02
CA ARG A 187 7.84 -2.56 2.45
C ARG A 187 8.21 -2.91 3.87
N GLY A 188 9.23 -3.73 4.01
CA GLY A 188 9.73 -4.10 5.32
C GLY A 188 10.89 -5.07 5.26
N TYR A 189 11.45 -5.36 6.42
CA TYR A 189 12.44 -6.40 6.60
C TYR A 189 12.24 -7.05 7.97
N THR A 190 12.71 -8.28 8.11
CA THR A 190 12.64 -9.03 9.36
C THR A 190 13.85 -9.96 9.49
N SER A 191 14.18 -10.35 10.72
CA SER A 191 15.21 -11.36 10.98
C SER A 191 14.96 -12.66 10.24
N LYS A 192 16.00 -13.32 9.74
CA LYS A 192 15.91 -14.61 9.01
C LYS A 192 15.48 -15.77 9.91
N SER A 193 15.73 -15.68 11.22
CA SER A 193 15.41 -16.73 12.20
C SER A 193 15.05 -16.15 13.56
N GLY A 194 14.56 -16.98 14.47
CA GLY A 194 14.20 -16.58 15.83
C GLY A 194 13.02 -15.62 15.89
N LYS A 195 13.00 -14.73 16.87
CA LYS A 195 11.96 -13.71 17.00
C LYS A 195 11.96 -12.79 15.79
N TYR A 196 10.77 -12.33 15.38
CA TYR A 196 10.64 -11.34 14.32
C TYR A 196 11.13 -9.99 14.82
N THR A 197 12.33 -9.63 14.43
CA THR A 197 12.92 -8.31 14.66
C THR A 197 13.11 -7.63 13.30
N GLY A 198 12.80 -6.36 13.20
CA GLY A 198 12.87 -5.63 11.95
C GLY A 198 11.88 -4.49 11.91
N LYS A 199 11.52 -4.05 10.72
CA LYS A 199 10.60 -2.93 10.53
C LYS A 199 9.63 -3.19 9.38
N ASN A 200 8.34 -3.03 9.66
CA ASN A 200 7.32 -2.88 8.64
C ASN A 200 7.08 -1.38 8.45
N HIS A 201 7.32 -0.87 7.23
CA HIS A 201 7.15 0.54 6.89
C HIS A 201 5.72 0.91 6.47
N GLY A 202 4.75 0.03 6.72
CA GLY A 202 3.37 0.20 6.29
C GLY A 202 3.20 -0.19 4.82
N ASN A 203 2.62 -1.36 4.63
CA ASN A 203 2.25 -1.83 3.30
C ASN A 203 1.03 -1.04 2.80
N ALA A 204 1.02 -0.61 1.55
CA ALA A 204 0.06 0.38 1.10
C ALA A 204 -0.49 0.11 -0.31
N TRP A 205 -1.76 0.36 -0.48
CA TRP A 205 -2.40 0.51 -1.78
C TRP A 205 -2.06 1.87 -2.37
N ARG A 206 -1.66 1.87 -3.64
CA ARG A 206 -1.17 3.06 -4.32
C ARG A 206 -1.80 3.24 -5.69
N ILE A 207 -1.92 4.49 -6.11
CA ILE A 207 -2.43 4.85 -7.44
C ILE A 207 -1.43 5.73 -8.19
N LYS A 208 -1.38 5.58 -9.52
CA LYS A 208 -0.66 6.52 -10.39
C LYS A 208 -1.36 7.87 -10.38
N PRO A 209 -0.62 8.99 -10.20
CA PRO A 209 -1.22 10.33 -10.10
C PRO A 209 -2.15 10.70 -11.25
N ALA A 210 -1.79 10.30 -12.47
CA ALA A 210 -2.57 10.58 -13.67
C ALA A 210 -3.95 9.91 -13.70
N ALA A 211 -4.15 8.84 -12.91
CA ALA A 211 -5.40 8.09 -12.87
C ALA A 211 -6.29 8.46 -11.67
N LYS A 212 -5.95 9.48 -10.89
CA LYS A 212 -6.79 9.92 -9.76
C LYS A 212 -8.20 10.27 -10.19
N SER A 213 -8.33 11.03 -11.27
CA SER A 213 -9.65 11.43 -11.79
C SER A 213 -10.52 10.26 -12.24
N GLU A 214 -9.93 9.13 -12.62
CA GLU A 214 -10.69 7.92 -12.94
C GLU A 214 -11.31 7.31 -11.67
N LEU A 215 -10.55 7.28 -10.57
CA LEU A 215 -10.99 6.68 -9.32
C LEU A 215 -11.98 7.55 -8.56
N PHE A 216 -11.74 8.86 -8.52
CA PHE A 216 -12.47 9.82 -7.69
C PHE A 216 -13.55 10.63 -8.44
N GLY A 217 -13.61 10.56 -9.73
CA GLY A 217 -14.60 11.26 -10.58
C GLY A 217 -14.26 12.72 -10.82
#